data_f21dbb8ca3c22cc0ba8e79bfc5e61041
#
_entry.id   f21dbb8ca3c22cc0ba8e79bfc5e61041
#
_cell.length_a   1.000
_cell.length_b   1.000
_cell.length_c   1.000
_cell.angle_alpha   90.00
_cell.angle_beta   90.00
_cell.angle_gamma   90.00
#
_symmetry.space_group_name_H-M   'P 1'
#
loop_
_entity.id
_entity.type
_entity.pdbx_description
1 polymer ?
#
loop_
_entity_poly.entity_id
_entity_poly.type
_entity_poly.pdbx_seq_one_letter_code
_entity_poly.pdbx_strand_id
1 'polypeptide(L)'
;MFLSGLVVYICKMAEFAKEYGAEGILNTNWGDWGNPCSVELAMYGLVLGAEKSWSVDTPVDDCFYDAVNSLLYGKENGIQLLKELSAFHSTIGWCALIRSRFGTPMEGYPILRASIAEVHESYSGLVQKLSAGEWKNDEFRQEMLLCAEGVCVIAELGAKLEQGWTGKRLTDTEQWLKKYRARWMQKNKESELPLLETVFRAVESMK
;
A
#
# COMPACT_ATOMS: atom_id res chain seq x y z
N MET A 1 -1.56 6.25 3.33
CA MET A 1 -0.90 6.82 4.54
C MET A 1 0.60 6.73 4.33
N PHE A 2 1.33 7.82 4.53
CA PHE A 2 2.80 7.77 4.42
C PHE A 2 3.37 7.02 5.62
N LEU A 3 4.28 6.09 5.41
CA LEU A 3 4.86 5.28 6.47
C LEU A 3 5.52 6.14 7.57
N SER A 4 6.17 7.25 7.18
CA SER A 4 6.73 8.23 8.11
C SER A 4 5.66 8.86 9.02
N GLY A 5 4.49 9.19 8.48
CA GLY A 5 3.35 9.68 9.25
C GLY A 5 2.84 8.63 10.23
N LEU A 6 2.74 7.36 9.80
CA LEU A 6 2.31 6.25 10.66
C LEU A 6 3.21 6.11 11.90
N VAL A 7 4.54 6.15 11.72
CA VAL A 7 5.49 6.06 12.83
C VAL A 7 5.27 7.20 13.83
N VAL A 8 5.18 8.44 13.33
CA VAL A 8 4.95 9.63 14.17
C VAL A 8 3.64 9.50 14.95
N TYR A 9 2.54 9.09 14.29
CA TYR A 9 1.25 8.95 14.95
C TYR A 9 1.27 7.89 16.04
N ILE A 10 1.79 6.70 15.78
CA ILE A 10 1.84 5.61 16.77
C ILE A 10 2.69 6.03 17.97
N CYS A 11 3.88 6.59 17.76
CA CYS A 11 4.75 7.04 18.85
C CYS A 11 4.09 8.14 19.68
N LYS A 12 3.51 9.16 19.04
CA LYS A 12 2.83 10.25 19.75
C LYS A 12 1.61 9.80 20.53
N MET A 13 0.81 8.88 19.98
CA MET A 13 -0.33 8.33 20.70
C MET A 13 0.09 7.53 21.93
N ALA A 14 1.19 6.79 21.84
CA ALA A 14 1.75 6.08 23.00
C ALA A 14 2.28 7.06 24.06
N GLU A 15 3.00 8.11 23.66
CA GLU A 15 3.46 9.18 24.54
C GLU A 15 2.30 9.85 25.27
N PHE A 16 1.24 10.24 24.55
CA PHE A 16 0.04 10.84 25.14
C PHE A 16 -0.70 9.88 26.07
N ALA A 17 -0.82 8.60 25.69
CA ALA A 17 -1.42 7.60 26.55
C ALA A 17 -0.70 7.52 27.91
N LYS A 18 0.65 7.53 27.90
CA LYS A 18 1.47 7.55 29.11
C LYS A 18 1.29 8.86 29.90
N GLU A 19 1.34 10.00 29.22
CA GLU A 19 1.23 11.34 29.84
C GLU A 19 -0.13 11.55 30.54
N TYR A 20 -1.21 11.11 29.90
CA TYR A 20 -2.58 11.32 30.40
C TYR A 20 -3.15 10.12 31.16
N GLY A 21 -2.34 9.10 31.47
CA GLY A 21 -2.74 7.95 32.28
C GLY A 21 -3.81 7.09 31.62
N ALA A 22 -3.78 6.95 30.31
CA ALA A 22 -4.67 6.04 29.59
C ALA A 22 -4.31 4.57 29.91
N GLU A 23 -5.32 3.69 29.91
CA GLU A 23 -5.13 2.26 30.18
C GLU A 23 -4.39 1.53 29.05
N GLY A 24 -4.38 2.09 27.83
CA GLY A 24 -3.70 1.53 26.67
C GLY A 24 -3.97 2.30 25.39
N ILE A 25 -3.48 1.75 24.28
CA ILE A 25 -3.75 2.26 22.93
C ILE A 25 -4.39 1.17 22.07
N LEU A 26 -5.30 1.55 21.19
CA LEU A 26 -5.88 0.66 20.20
C LEU A 26 -5.25 0.96 18.84
N ASN A 27 -4.42 0.03 18.35
CA ASN A 27 -3.85 0.11 17.02
C ASN A 27 -4.79 -0.55 16.01
N THR A 28 -5.26 0.20 15.02
CA THR A 28 -6.26 -0.26 14.04
C THR A 28 -5.73 -0.25 12.62
N ASN A 29 -6.18 -1.19 11.84
CA ASN A 29 -5.99 -1.22 10.38
C ASN A 29 -7.36 -1.19 9.70
N TRP A 30 -7.65 -0.14 8.94
CA TRP A 30 -8.92 0.04 8.26
C TRP A 30 -8.84 -0.42 6.82
N GLY A 31 -9.81 -1.22 6.42
CA GLY A 31 -9.91 -1.80 5.09
C GLY A 31 -11.23 -1.46 4.40
N ASP A 32 -11.44 -0.20 4.03
CA ASP A 32 -12.63 0.19 3.29
C ASP A 32 -12.59 -0.30 1.84
N TRP A 33 -13.78 -0.56 1.27
CA TRP A 33 -13.95 -0.96 -0.12
C TRP A 33 -13.15 -2.21 -0.52
N GLY A 34 -13.30 -3.28 0.24
CA GLY A 34 -12.69 -4.56 -0.03
C GLY A 34 -11.23 -4.66 0.42
N ASN A 35 -10.72 -3.65 1.12
CA ASN A 35 -9.35 -3.62 1.64
C ASN A 35 -8.31 -4.09 0.61
N PRO A 36 -7.99 -3.30 -0.41
CA PRO A 36 -7.09 -3.73 -1.49
C PRO A 36 -5.65 -3.99 -1.02
N CYS A 37 -5.32 -3.55 0.21
CA CYS A 37 -4.01 -3.80 0.82
C CYS A 37 -4.05 -5.08 1.64
N SER A 38 -3.07 -5.96 1.43
CA SER A 38 -2.92 -7.14 2.28
C SER A 38 -2.50 -6.78 3.70
N VAL A 39 -2.81 -7.64 4.66
CA VAL A 39 -2.42 -7.46 6.07
C VAL A 39 -0.90 -7.40 6.24
N GLU A 40 -0.16 -8.09 5.37
CA GLU A 40 1.30 -8.07 5.36
C GLU A 40 1.85 -6.65 5.21
N LEU A 41 1.24 -5.82 4.36
CA LEU A 41 1.67 -4.43 4.17
C LEU A 41 1.37 -3.54 5.40
N ALA A 42 0.43 -3.95 6.26
CA ALA A 42 0.10 -3.28 7.51
C ALA A 42 0.94 -3.77 8.70
N MET A 43 1.62 -4.92 8.59
CA MET A 43 2.32 -5.58 9.71
C MET A 43 3.37 -4.70 10.37
N TYR A 44 4.08 -3.86 9.63
CA TYR A 44 5.04 -2.93 10.23
C TYR A 44 4.37 -2.00 11.27
N GLY A 45 3.21 -1.43 10.92
CA GLY A 45 2.45 -0.58 11.84
C GLY A 45 1.92 -1.34 13.05
N LEU A 46 1.50 -2.59 12.87
CA LEU A 46 1.04 -3.45 13.98
C LEU A 46 2.19 -3.82 14.92
N VAL A 47 3.36 -4.17 14.39
CA VAL A 47 4.55 -4.47 15.20
C VAL A 47 5.02 -3.23 15.95
N LEU A 48 5.09 -2.08 15.31
CA LEU A 48 5.44 -0.82 15.96
C LEU A 48 4.43 -0.44 17.07
N GLY A 49 3.13 -0.62 16.79
CA GLY A 49 2.08 -0.37 17.78
C GLY A 49 2.19 -1.31 18.99
N ALA A 50 2.49 -2.59 18.77
CA ALA A 50 2.72 -3.55 19.86
C ALA A 50 3.93 -3.17 20.69
N GLU A 51 5.07 -2.83 20.05
CA GLU A 51 6.28 -2.38 20.75
C GLU A 51 6.00 -1.15 21.63
N LYS A 52 5.33 -0.14 21.06
CA LYS A 52 5.00 1.09 21.77
C LYS A 52 3.95 0.91 22.88
N SER A 53 3.07 -0.07 22.74
CA SER A 53 2.12 -0.45 23.79
C SER A 53 2.81 -1.14 24.95
N TRP A 54 3.86 -1.90 24.69
CA TRP A 54 4.64 -2.60 25.69
C TRP A 54 5.63 -1.65 26.39
N SER A 55 6.36 -0.85 25.63
CA SER A 55 7.33 0.12 26.15
C SER A 55 7.33 1.40 25.34
N VAL A 56 6.72 2.44 25.89
CA VAL A 56 6.64 3.77 25.24
C VAL A 56 8.03 4.34 24.98
N ASP A 57 8.96 4.11 25.91
CA ASP A 57 10.29 4.73 25.90
C ASP A 57 11.30 3.99 25.01
N THR A 58 10.99 2.78 24.53
CA THR A 58 11.87 2.06 23.58
C THR A 58 12.08 2.91 22.32
N PRO A 59 13.34 3.20 21.92
CA PRO A 59 13.59 3.98 20.71
C PRO A 59 13.21 3.21 19.46
N VAL A 60 12.74 3.95 18.44
CA VAL A 60 12.58 3.42 17.08
C VAL A 60 13.85 3.76 16.32
N ASP A 61 14.87 2.99 16.57
CA ASP A 61 16.24 3.16 16.06
C ASP A 61 16.66 2.00 15.13
N ASP A 62 17.93 1.96 14.79
CA ASP A 62 18.48 0.94 13.89
C ASP A 62 18.31 -0.47 14.46
N CYS A 63 18.40 -0.65 15.79
CA CYS A 63 18.17 -1.96 16.41
C CYS A 63 16.74 -2.46 16.19
N PHE A 64 15.75 -1.57 16.34
CA PHE A 64 14.36 -1.89 16.03
C PHE A 64 14.18 -2.22 14.54
N TYR A 65 14.77 -1.40 13.64
CA TYR A 65 14.67 -1.64 12.20
C TYR A 65 15.34 -2.96 11.79
N ASP A 66 16.50 -3.30 12.33
CA ASP A 66 17.21 -4.55 12.04
C ASP A 66 16.41 -5.76 12.52
N ALA A 67 15.81 -5.68 13.71
CA ALA A 67 14.94 -6.74 14.21
C ALA A 67 13.70 -6.94 13.31
N VAL A 68 13.02 -5.87 12.92
CA VAL A 68 11.86 -5.94 12.02
C VAL A 68 12.26 -6.45 10.63
N ASN A 69 13.38 -5.98 10.08
CA ASN A 69 13.90 -6.44 8.81
C ASN A 69 14.21 -7.94 8.84
N SER A 70 14.84 -8.41 9.90
CA SER A 70 15.22 -9.82 10.05
C SER A 70 14.02 -10.73 10.30
N LEU A 71 13.15 -10.35 11.25
CA LEU A 71 12.07 -11.22 11.75
C LEU A 71 10.83 -11.17 10.86
N LEU A 72 10.46 -10.00 10.36
CA LEU A 72 9.24 -9.82 9.60
C LEU A 72 9.47 -10.03 8.09
N TYR A 73 10.45 -9.33 7.52
CA TYR A 73 10.70 -9.38 6.07
C TYR A 73 11.70 -10.46 5.67
N GLY A 74 12.61 -10.85 6.55
CA GLY A 74 13.74 -11.70 6.18
C GLY A 74 14.61 -11.06 5.09
N LYS A 75 14.74 -9.75 5.13
CA LYS A 75 15.44 -8.91 4.14
C LYS A 75 16.01 -7.69 4.84
N GLU A 76 17.33 -7.45 4.71
CA GLU A 76 18.04 -6.35 5.40
C GLU A 76 17.44 -4.95 5.14
N ASN A 77 16.89 -4.73 3.97
CA ASN A 77 16.30 -3.45 3.57
C ASN A 77 14.77 -3.51 3.38
N GLY A 78 14.07 -4.44 4.02
CA GLY A 78 12.63 -4.64 3.87
C GLY A 78 11.80 -3.39 4.21
N ILE A 79 12.13 -2.73 5.32
CA ILE A 79 11.48 -1.46 5.72
C ILE A 79 11.73 -0.35 4.69
N GLN A 80 12.95 -0.26 4.15
CA GLN A 80 13.26 0.74 3.14
C GLN A 80 12.43 0.52 1.87
N LEU A 81 12.30 -0.73 1.43
CA LEU A 81 11.44 -1.09 0.28
C LEU A 81 9.97 -0.80 0.55
N LEU A 82 9.48 -1.03 1.77
CA LEU A 82 8.13 -0.67 2.17
C LEU A 82 7.92 0.87 2.17
N LYS A 83 8.92 1.65 2.60
CA LYS A 83 8.89 3.12 2.52
C LYS A 83 8.81 3.59 1.06
N GLU A 84 9.59 3.02 0.17
CA GLU A 84 9.55 3.33 -1.26
C GLU A 84 8.20 2.96 -1.89
N LEU A 85 7.65 1.79 -1.55
CA LEU A 85 6.30 1.39 -1.98
C LEU A 85 5.23 2.35 -1.47
N SER A 86 5.33 2.79 -0.22
CA SER A 86 4.39 3.77 0.37
C SER A 86 4.47 5.13 -0.33
N ALA A 87 5.68 5.59 -0.67
CA ALA A 87 5.88 6.80 -1.47
C ALA A 87 5.29 6.63 -2.88
N PHE A 88 5.54 5.51 -3.52
CA PHE A 88 4.96 5.18 -4.81
C PHE A 88 3.43 5.12 -4.76
N HIS A 89 2.83 4.49 -3.76
CA HIS A 89 1.38 4.47 -3.57
C HIS A 89 0.77 5.87 -3.46
N SER A 90 1.51 6.87 -2.98
CA SER A 90 1.02 8.24 -2.88
C SER A 90 0.81 8.94 -4.22
N THR A 91 1.33 8.39 -5.31
CA THR A 91 1.13 8.92 -6.66
C THR A 91 -0.28 8.71 -7.20
N ILE A 92 -1.11 7.92 -6.49
CA ILE A 92 -2.50 7.64 -6.86
C ILE A 92 -3.51 8.09 -5.81
N GLY A 93 -4.73 8.36 -6.24
CA GLY A 93 -5.88 8.67 -5.41
C GLY A 93 -6.89 7.52 -5.39
N TRP A 94 -6.75 6.57 -4.47
CA TRP A 94 -7.69 5.44 -4.34
C TRP A 94 -9.15 5.87 -4.20
N CYS A 95 -9.43 6.85 -3.32
CA CYS A 95 -10.78 7.38 -3.15
C CYS A 95 -11.31 8.06 -4.41
N ALA A 96 -10.46 8.72 -5.19
CA ALA A 96 -10.85 9.33 -6.47
C ALA A 96 -11.22 8.26 -7.51
N LEU A 97 -10.45 7.15 -7.54
CA LEU A 97 -10.76 5.99 -8.38
C LEU A 97 -12.14 5.40 -8.05
N ILE A 98 -12.43 5.15 -6.77
CA ILE A 98 -13.73 4.63 -6.31
C ILE A 98 -14.86 5.59 -6.69
N ARG A 99 -14.69 6.88 -6.44
CA ARG A 99 -15.72 7.89 -6.74
C ARG A 99 -15.97 8.07 -8.22
N SER A 100 -14.96 7.93 -9.07
CA SER A 100 -15.15 7.98 -10.52
C SER A 100 -16.12 6.90 -11.00
N ARG A 101 -16.11 5.73 -10.36
CA ARG A 101 -17.03 4.62 -10.61
C ARG A 101 -18.51 5.01 -10.39
N PHE A 102 -18.81 5.87 -9.42
CA PHE A 102 -20.16 6.26 -9.04
C PHE A 102 -20.62 7.57 -9.69
N GLY A 103 -19.83 8.14 -10.61
CA GLY A 103 -20.17 9.40 -11.28
C GLY A 103 -20.18 10.63 -10.36
N THR A 104 -19.52 10.54 -9.20
CA THR A 104 -19.34 11.66 -8.26
C THR A 104 -17.87 12.04 -8.19
N PRO A 105 -17.33 12.79 -9.18
CA PRO A 105 -15.94 13.22 -9.18
C PRO A 105 -15.63 14.00 -7.90
N MET A 106 -14.43 13.80 -7.37
CA MET A 106 -13.91 14.65 -6.29
C MET A 106 -13.13 15.80 -6.91
N GLU A 107 -13.72 16.97 -6.94
CA GLU A 107 -13.02 18.17 -7.40
C GLU A 107 -11.75 18.38 -6.58
N GLY A 108 -10.61 18.59 -7.24
CA GLY A 108 -9.30 18.74 -6.60
C GLY A 108 -8.63 17.45 -6.10
N TYR A 109 -9.23 16.27 -6.35
CA TYR A 109 -8.65 14.99 -5.95
C TYR A 109 -8.49 14.06 -7.16
N PRO A 110 -7.38 14.16 -7.92
CA PRO A 110 -7.17 13.34 -9.10
C PRO A 110 -6.85 11.88 -8.72
N ILE A 111 -7.13 10.96 -9.66
CA ILE A 111 -6.69 9.56 -9.58
C ILE A 111 -5.16 9.51 -9.75
N LEU A 112 -4.62 10.25 -10.70
CA LEU A 112 -3.18 10.37 -10.92
C LEU A 112 -2.64 11.67 -10.32
N ARG A 113 -1.69 11.57 -9.40
CA ARG A 113 -1.08 12.68 -8.63
C ARG A 113 0.37 12.99 -9.02
N ALA A 114 0.90 12.28 -10.00
CA ALA A 114 2.24 12.47 -10.54
C ALA A 114 2.17 12.38 -12.07
N SER A 115 3.25 12.66 -12.78
CA SER A 115 3.27 12.37 -14.23
C SER A 115 3.34 10.86 -14.46
N ILE A 116 2.73 10.38 -15.54
CA ILE A 116 2.78 8.95 -15.88
C ILE A 116 4.23 8.46 -16.14
N ALA A 117 5.11 9.35 -16.59
CA ALA A 117 6.52 9.02 -16.79
C ALA A 117 7.22 8.75 -15.46
N GLU A 118 7.00 9.60 -14.44
CA GLU A 118 7.53 9.40 -13.08
C GLU A 118 6.97 8.11 -12.45
N VAL A 119 5.69 7.81 -12.68
CA VAL A 119 5.08 6.54 -12.22
C VAL A 119 5.76 5.34 -12.86
N HIS A 120 5.98 5.36 -14.17
CA HIS A 120 6.62 4.26 -14.89
C HIS A 120 8.07 4.04 -14.46
N GLU A 121 8.83 5.12 -14.24
CA GLU A 121 10.19 5.06 -13.74
C GLU A 121 10.22 4.47 -12.32
N SER A 122 9.39 5.00 -11.41
CA SER A 122 9.29 4.53 -10.02
C SER A 122 8.85 3.08 -9.94
N TYR A 123 7.86 2.67 -10.73
CA TYR A 123 7.40 1.29 -10.80
C TYR A 123 8.52 0.34 -11.23
N SER A 124 9.19 0.67 -12.34
CA SER A 124 10.27 -0.16 -12.89
C SER A 124 11.44 -0.31 -11.91
N GLY A 125 11.85 0.79 -11.28
CA GLY A 125 12.91 0.80 -10.26
C GLY A 125 12.53 -0.01 -9.02
N LEU A 126 11.29 0.13 -8.54
CA LEU A 126 10.80 -0.61 -7.37
C LEU A 126 10.69 -2.11 -7.65
N VAL A 127 10.15 -2.51 -8.80
CA VAL A 127 10.06 -3.92 -9.21
C VAL A 127 11.45 -4.54 -9.30
N GLN A 128 12.43 -3.82 -9.87
CA GLN A 128 13.83 -4.28 -9.93
C GLN A 128 14.40 -4.54 -8.53
N LYS A 129 14.23 -3.60 -7.60
CA LYS A 129 14.71 -3.71 -6.22
C LYS A 129 14.02 -4.84 -5.46
N LEU A 130 12.70 -5.00 -5.61
CA LEU A 130 11.93 -6.07 -4.98
C LEU A 130 12.31 -7.45 -5.52
N SER A 131 12.70 -7.53 -6.78
CA SER A 131 13.12 -8.77 -7.43
C SER A 131 14.59 -9.13 -7.14
N ALA A 132 15.38 -8.20 -6.59
CA ALA A 132 16.80 -8.42 -6.34
C ALA A 132 17.06 -9.10 -5.00
N GLY A 133 18.04 -10.01 -5.00
CA GLY A 133 18.55 -10.70 -3.81
C GLY A 133 17.55 -11.70 -3.21
N GLU A 134 17.96 -12.29 -2.09
CA GLU A 134 17.15 -13.29 -1.39
C GLU A 134 16.18 -12.66 -0.41
N TRP A 135 15.00 -13.27 -0.31
CA TRP A 135 13.99 -13.00 0.67
C TRP A 135 13.69 -14.29 1.45
N LYS A 136 13.93 -14.31 2.74
CA LYS A 136 13.53 -15.45 3.58
C LYS A 136 12.02 -15.55 3.70
N ASN A 137 11.35 -14.39 3.69
CA ASN A 137 9.89 -14.30 3.69
C ASN A 137 9.38 -13.80 2.33
N ASP A 138 9.19 -14.72 1.39
CA ASP A 138 8.73 -14.41 0.04
C ASP A 138 7.29 -13.85 -0.02
N GLU A 139 6.47 -14.12 1.00
CA GLU A 139 5.13 -13.58 1.13
C GLU A 139 5.11 -12.05 1.03
N PHE A 140 5.94 -11.38 1.83
CA PHE A 140 6.03 -9.93 1.82
C PHE A 140 6.50 -9.38 0.48
N ARG A 141 7.47 -10.05 -0.14
CA ARG A 141 7.94 -9.66 -1.47
C ARG A 141 6.81 -9.72 -2.50
N GLN A 142 6.06 -10.82 -2.51
CA GLN A 142 4.95 -11.01 -3.45
C GLN A 142 3.84 -9.98 -3.23
N GLU A 143 3.50 -9.65 -1.98
CA GLU A 143 2.52 -8.61 -1.66
C GLU A 143 2.99 -7.23 -2.10
N MET A 144 4.26 -6.89 -1.87
CA MET A 144 4.84 -5.62 -2.33
C MET A 144 4.83 -5.51 -3.86
N LEU A 145 5.19 -6.58 -4.59
CA LEU A 145 5.15 -6.62 -6.05
C LEU A 145 3.73 -6.46 -6.58
N LEU A 146 2.77 -7.18 -6.01
CA LEU A 146 1.36 -7.10 -6.40
C LEU A 146 0.78 -5.71 -6.14
N CYS A 147 1.12 -5.10 -5.00
CA CYS A 147 0.73 -3.73 -4.67
C CYS A 147 1.36 -2.72 -5.64
N ALA A 148 2.65 -2.84 -5.93
CA ALA A 148 3.34 -1.95 -6.88
C ALA A 148 2.70 -2.02 -8.28
N GLU A 149 2.41 -3.23 -8.78
CA GLU A 149 1.73 -3.43 -10.06
C GLU A 149 0.33 -2.79 -10.05
N GLY A 150 -0.43 -2.97 -8.94
CA GLY A 150 -1.76 -2.35 -8.79
C GLY A 150 -1.73 -0.82 -8.78
N VAL A 151 -0.74 -0.21 -8.13
CA VAL A 151 -0.55 1.25 -8.17
C VAL A 151 -0.28 1.72 -9.60
N CYS A 152 0.56 1.01 -10.35
CA CYS A 152 0.83 1.33 -11.75
C CYS A 152 -0.43 1.17 -12.63
N VAL A 153 -1.22 0.10 -12.44
CA VAL A 153 -2.51 -0.09 -13.12
C VAL A 153 -3.43 1.10 -12.88
N ILE A 154 -3.60 1.51 -11.62
CA ILE A 154 -4.47 2.65 -11.25
C ILE A 154 -3.96 3.95 -11.87
N ALA A 155 -2.65 4.18 -11.85
CA ALA A 155 -2.07 5.38 -12.44
C ALA A 155 -2.30 5.45 -13.96
N GLU A 156 -2.14 4.33 -14.67
CA GLU A 156 -2.39 4.25 -16.11
C GLU A 156 -3.88 4.45 -16.45
N LEU A 157 -4.79 3.90 -15.65
CA LEU A 157 -6.22 4.16 -15.77
C LEU A 157 -6.56 5.63 -15.51
N GLY A 158 -5.97 6.23 -14.48
CA GLY A 158 -6.12 7.65 -14.18
C GLY A 158 -5.59 8.54 -15.29
N ALA A 159 -4.42 8.25 -15.83
CA ALA A 159 -3.85 8.99 -16.95
C ALA A 159 -4.74 8.91 -18.21
N LYS A 160 -5.28 7.72 -18.52
CA LYS A 160 -6.23 7.54 -19.61
C LYS A 160 -7.50 8.37 -19.39
N LEU A 161 -8.11 8.24 -18.21
CA LEU A 161 -9.40 8.84 -17.90
C LEU A 161 -9.33 10.37 -17.76
N GLU A 162 -8.33 10.87 -17.04
CA GLU A 162 -8.24 12.30 -16.68
C GLU A 162 -7.47 13.14 -17.70
N GLN A 163 -6.53 12.53 -18.45
CA GLN A 163 -5.60 13.23 -19.33
C GLN A 163 -5.68 12.78 -20.80
N GLY A 164 -6.55 11.79 -21.11
CA GLY A 164 -6.65 11.23 -22.48
C GLY A 164 -5.36 10.53 -22.91
N TRP A 165 -4.54 10.03 -21.97
CA TRP A 165 -3.30 9.37 -22.29
C TRP A 165 -3.51 8.05 -23.05
N THR A 166 -2.80 7.91 -24.17
CA THR A 166 -2.88 6.74 -25.09
C THR A 166 -1.54 6.03 -25.25
N GLY A 167 -0.58 6.32 -24.38
CA GLY A 167 0.74 5.72 -24.44
C GLY A 167 0.75 4.22 -24.13
N LYS A 168 1.91 3.60 -24.27
CA LYS A 168 2.07 2.17 -24.01
C LYS A 168 2.01 1.92 -22.49
N ARG A 169 1.09 1.07 -22.07
CA ARG A 169 0.99 0.60 -20.68
C ARG A 169 2.13 -0.38 -20.35
N LEU A 170 2.60 -0.31 -19.12
CA LEU A 170 3.52 -1.29 -18.52
C LEU A 170 2.76 -2.44 -17.85
N THR A 171 1.47 -2.24 -17.54
CA THR A 171 0.63 -3.19 -16.83
C THR A 171 -0.60 -3.58 -17.65
N ASP A 172 -1.18 -4.72 -17.27
CA ASP A 172 -2.44 -5.21 -17.82
C ASP A 172 -3.43 -5.42 -16.67
N THR A 173 -4.58 -4.74 -16.74
CA THR A 173 -5.59 -4.74 -15.67
C THR A 173 -6.15 -6.16 -15.42
N GLU A 174 -6.49 -6.89 -16.50
CA GLU A 174 -7.08 -8.23 -16.36
C GLU A 174 -6.07 -9.23 -15.80
N GLN A 175 -4.82 -9.14 -16.25
CA GLN A 175 -3.76 -9.99 -15.73
C GLN A 175 -3.48 -9.69 -14.25
N TRP A 176 -3.45 -8.41 -13.87
CA TRP A 176 -3.27 -8.02 -12.47
C TRP A 176 -4.45 -8.47 -11.60
N LEU A 177 -5.70 -8.27 -12.03
CA LEU A 177 -6.89 -8.74 -11.32
C LEU A 177 -6.86 -10.25 -11.12
N LYS A 178 -6.43 -11.02 -12.11
CA LYS A 178 -6.27 -12.47 -12.00
C LYS A 178 -5.23 -12.87 -10.94
N LYS A 179 -4.09 -12.20 -10.90
CA LYS A 179 -3.05 -12.40 -9.87
C LYS A 179 -3.58 -12.02 -8.49
N TYR A 180 -4.23 -10.85 -8.39
CA TYR A 180 -4.81 -10.34 -7.16
C TYR A 180 -5.87 -11.30 -6.60
N ARG A 181 -6.81 -11.78 -7.45
CA ARG A 181 -7.82 -12.77 -7.07
C ARG A 181 -7.17 -14.07 -6.56
N ALA A 182 -6.18 -14.59 -7.28
CA ALA A 182 -5.48 -15.81 -6.85
C ALA A 182 -4.83 -15.64 -5.48
N ARG A 183 -4.22 -14.48 -5.24
CA ARG A 183 -3.58 -14.14 -3.97
C ARG A 183 -4.59 -13.93 -2.84
N TRP A 184 -5.66 -13.19 -3.11
CA TRP A 184 -6.76 -12.96 -2.19
C TRP A 184 -7.35 -14.27 -1.66
N MET A 185 -7.68 -15.20 -2.56
CA MET A 185 -8.30 -16.48 -2.22
C MET A 185 -7.43 -17.44 -1.40
N GLN A 186 -6.14 -17.18 -1.30
CA GLN A 186 -5.25 -17.93 -0.40
C GLN A 186 -5.42 -17.54 1.07
N LYS A 187 -5.92 -16.35 1.37
CA LYS A 187 -5.93 -15.76 2.71
C LYS A 187 -7.30 -15.29 3.17
N ASN A 188 -8.18 -14.96 2.23
CA ASN A 188 -9.45 -14.31 2.50
C ASN A 188 -10.64 -15.07 1.89
N LYS A 189 -11.84 -14.73 2.35
CA LYS A 189 -13.09 -15.14 1.70
C LYS A 189 -13.33 -14.26 0.46
N GLU A 190 -14.14 -14.76 -0.46
CA GLU A 190 -14.43 -14.07 -1.73
C GLU A 190 -15.28 -12.79 -1.56
N SER A 191 -15.96 -12.61 -0.43
CA SER A 191 -17.06 -11.65 -0.24
C SER A 191 -16.80 -10.22 -0.75
N GLU A 192 -15.62 -9.67 -0.54
CA GLU A 192 -15.29 -8.27 -0.91
C GLU A 192 -14.59 -8.14 -2.29
N LEU A 193 -14.07 -9.24 -2.80
CA LEU A 193 -13.30 -9.25 -4.05
C LEU A 193 -14.10 -8.74 -5.28
N PRO A 194 -15.39 -9.08 -5.46
CA PRO A 194 -16.17 -8.58 -6.59
C PRO A 194 -16.35 -7.05 -6.60
N LEU A 195 -16.32 -6.40 -5.43
CA LEU A 195 -16.41 -4.94 -5.36
C LEU A 195 -15.18 -4.28 -5.98
N LEU A 196 -13.99 -4.77 -5.63
CA LEU A 196 -12.73 -4.30 -6.20
C LEU A 196 -12.71 -4.49 -7.73
N GLU A 197 -13.00 -5.69 -8.19
CA GLU A 197 -13.04 -6.00 -9.64
C GLU A 197 -14.01 -5.08 -10.38
N THR A 198 -15.18 -4.81 -9.79
CA THR A 198 -16.19 -3.91 -10.37
C THR A 198 -15.67 -2.48 -10.54
N VAL A 199 -14.90 -1.96 -9.56
CA VAL A 199 -14.32 -0.62 -9.64
C VAL A 199 -13.34 -0.53 -10.82
N PHE A 200 -12.39 -1.45 -10.92
CA PHE A 200 -11.39 -1.44 -11.99
C PHE A 200 -12.01 -1.57 -13.38
N ARG A 201 -12.92 -2.55 -13.57
CA ARG A 201 -13.58 -2.76 -14.85
C ARG A 201 -14.44 -1.57 -15.29
N ALA A 202 -15.15 -0.94 -14.32
CA ALA A 202 -15.93 0.24 -14.61
C ALA A 202 -15.06 1.42 -15.07
N VAL A 203 -13.96 1.69 -14.36
CA VAL A 203 -13.04 2.79 -14.72
C VAL A 203 -12.36 2.52 -16.07
N GLU A 204 -11.95 1.29 -16.34
CA GLU A 204 -11.33 0.94 -17.63
C GLU A 204 -12.27 1.11 -18.83
N SER A 205 -13.59 0.92 -18.62
CA SER A 205 -14.62 1.11 -19.66
C SER A 205 -15.05 2.56 -19.87
N MET A 206 -14.67 3.49 -18.98
CA MET A 206 -14.95 4.93 -19.15
C MET A 206 -14.13 5.49 -20.31
N LYS A 207 -14.81 6.27 -21.16
CA LYS A 207 -14.21 6.92 -22.34
C LYS A 207 -13.80 8.34 -22.00
#